data_dab9a81b6095212d7b6e025a791216e8
#
_entry.id   dab9a81b6095212d7b6e025a791216e8
#
_cell.length_a   1.000
_cell.length_b   1.000
_cell.length_c   1.000
_cell.angle_alpha   90.00
_cell.angle_beta   90.00
_cell.angle_gamma   90.00
#
_symmetry.space_group_name_H-M   'P 1'
#
loop_
_entity.id
_entity.type
_entity.pdbx_description
1 polymer ?
#
loop_
_entity_poly.entity_id
_entity_poly.type
_entity_poly.pdbx_seq_one_letter_code
_entity_poly.pdbx_strand_id
1 'polypeptide(L)'
;MKSSPYRLGFTLIEIISVLVILGILAAVAVPKYFDMQDDAEKKAALSAVAEAQSRIQLSFGQQILQGKPCDKAVEEVSEISKLSDDGKSKFGDFSLGIDKSASGGTLTTAGVAIYAKRGDSDTAVETGGKLYLPSCTDEKGLSGNFS
;
A
#
# COMPACT_ATOMS: atom_id res chain seq x y z
N MET A 1 -48.31 37.29 -34.81
CA MET A 1 -47.62 37.87 -33.65
C MET A 1 -46.51 36.91 -33.22
N LYS A 2 -45.22 37.27 -33.44
CA LYS A 2 -44.06 36.47 -32.99
C LYS A 2 -43.66 36.94 -31.57
N SER A 3 -43.87 36.13 -30.55
CA SER A 3 -43.36 36.38 -29.21
C SER A 3 -41.83 36.27 -29.24
N SER A 4 -41.15 37.37 -28.94
CA SER A 4 -39.71 37.40 -28.76
C SER A 4 -39.33 36.68 -27.44
N PRO A 5 -38.46 35.65 -27.45
CA PRO A 5 -38.01 35.06 -26.20
C PRO A 5 -37.16 36.05 -25.43
N TYR A 6 -37.58 36.40 -24.20
CA TYR A 6 -36.76 37.21 -23.29
C TYR A 6 -35.47 36.44 -22.96
N ARG A 7 -34.37 36.94 -23.42
CA ARG A 7 -33.03 36.47 -23.02
C ARG A 7 -32.75 37.06 -21.64
N LEU A 8 -32.95 36.26 -20.62
CA LEU A 8 -32.49 36.60 -19.25
C LEU A 8 -30.96 36.55 -19.25
N GLY A 9 -30.32 37.70 -19.14
CA GLY A 9 -28.89 37.82 -18.95
C GLY A 9 -28.55 37.81 -17.47
N PHE A 10 -27.42 37.19 -17.11
CA PHE A 10 -26.90 37.26 -15.75
C PHE A 10 -26.42 38.67 -15.43
N THR A 11 -26.64 39.11 -14.20
CA THR A 11 -26.13 40.41 -13.71
C THR A 11 -24.65 40.27 -13.32
N LEU A 12 -23.88 41.33 -13.48
CA LEU A 12 -22.47 41.36 -13.11
C LEU A 12 -22.27 41.05 -11.62
N ILE A 13 -23.18 41.53 -10.75
CA ILE A 13 -23.12 41.28 -9.31
C ILE A 13 -23.35 39.83 -8.96
N GLU A 14 -24.21 39.12 -9.70
CA GLU A 14 -24.46 37.70 -9.53
C GLU A 14 -23.22 36.85 -9.79
N ILE A 15 -22.48 37.15 -10.87
CA ILE A 15 -21.24 36.45 -11.19
C ILE A 15 -20.16 36.77 -10.16
N ILE A 16 -19.98 38.02 -9.74
CA ILE A 16 -18.97 38.41 -8.74
C ILE A 16 -19.26 37.74 -7.40
N SER A 17 -20.51 37.72 -6.95
CA SER A 17 -20.87 37.10 -5.67
C SER A 17 -20.56 35.59 -5.67
N VAL A 18 -20.86 34.88 -6.75
CA VAL A 18 -20.52 33.44 -6.89
C VAL A 18 -19.02 33.23 -6.89
N LEU A 19 -18.24 34.05 -7.62
CA LEU A 19 -16.77 33.91 -7.65
C LEU A 19 -16.14 34.13 -6.27
N VAL A 20 -16.64 35.10 -5.49
CA VAL A 20 -16.16 35.35 -4.13
C VAL A 20 -16.42 34.15 -3.23
N ILE A 21 -17.64 33.59 -3.26
CA ILE A 21 -17.99 32.41 -2.45
C ILE A 21 -17.13 31.20 -2.86
N LEU A 22 -16.98 30.93 -4.15
CA LEU A 22 -16.15 29.85 -4.65
C LEU A 22 -14.68 30.03 -4.27
N GLY A 23 -14.16 31.28 -4.31
CA GLY A 23 -12.79 31.58 -3.89
C GLY A 23 -12.53 31.26 -2.43
N ILE A 24 -13.45 31.58 -1.53
CA ILE A 24 -13.33 31.28 -0.11
C ILE A 24 -13.40 29.77 0.13
N LEU A 25 -14.32 29.05 -0.53
CA LEU A 25 -14.43 27.60 -0.42
C LEU A 25 -13.19 26.89 -0.97
N ALA A 26 -12.66 27.34 -2.10
CA ALA A 26 -11.47 26.75 -2.70
C ALA A 26 -10.25 26.92 -1.78
N ALA A 27 -10.09 28.06 -1.12
CA ALA A 27 -8.97 28.34 -0.22
C ALA A 27 -8.88 27.32 0.95
N VAL A 28 -10.02 26.78 1.40
CA VAL A 28 -10.07 25.79 2.48
C VAL A 28 -10.04 24.37 1.94
N ALA A 29 -10.66 24.11 0.79
CA ALA A 29 -10.78 22.76 0.23
C ALA A 29 -9.46 22.22 -0.34
N VAL A 30 -8.67 23.06 -1.00
CA VAL A 30 -7.43 22.62 -1.68
C VAL A 30 -6.42 22.00 -0.71
N PRO A 31 -5.99 22.64 0.40
CA PRO A 31 -5.03 22.00 1.31
C PRO A 31 -5.56 20.68 1.89
N LYS A 32 -6.83 20.63 2.23
CA LYS A 32 -7.45 19.40 2.76
C LYS A 32 -7.43 18.25 1.77
N TYR A 33 -7.55 18.54 0.49
CA TYR A 33 -7.49 17.53 -0.56
C TYR A 33 -6.11 16.88 -0.69
N PHE A 34 -5.03 17.66 -0.58
CA PHE A 34 -3.66 17.13 -0.60
C PHE A 34 -3.37 16.23 0.60
N ASP A 35 -3.76 16.63 1.80
CA ASP A 35 -3.61 15.79 2.99
C ASP A 35 -4.31 14.42 2.84
N MET A 36 -5.50 14.41 2.23
CA MET A 36 -6.24 13.16 1.99
C MET A 36 -5.57 12.26 0.95
N GLN A 37 -4.88 12.82 -0.03
CA GLN A 37 -4.14 12.03 -1.02
C GLN A 37 -2.96 11.28 -0.38
N ASP A 38 -2.19 11.94 0.48
CA ASP A 38 -1.06 11.32 1.18
C ASP A 38 -1.52 10.18 2.10
N ASP A 39 -2.62 10.36 2.82
CA ASP A 39 -3.21 9.33 3.66
C ASP A 39 -3.74 8.14 2.85
N ALA A 40 -4.35 8.42 1.69
CA ALA A 40 -4.82 7.37 0.79
C ALA A 40 -3.67 6.55 0.21
N GLU A 41 -2.56 7.20 -0.17
CA GLU A 41 -1.37 6.52 -0.67
C GLU A 41 -0.72 5.63 0.38
N LYS A 42 -0.58 6.10 1.62
CA LYS A 42 -0.07 5.30 2.74
C LYS A 42 -0.94 4.06 3.01
N LYS A 43 -2.25 4.21 3.00
CA LYS A 43 -3.19 3.09 3.18
C LYS A 43 -3.11 2.09 2.03
N ALA A 44 -2.99 2.57 0.79
CA ALA A 44 -2.81 1.72 -0.37
C ALA A 44 -1.47 0.96 -0.32
N ALA A 45 -0.38 1.62 0.10
CA ALA A 45 0.90 0.98 0.31
C ALA A 45 0.85 -0.09 1.41
N LEU A 46 0.12 0.16 2.50
CA LEU A 46 -0.08 -0.82 3.58
C LEU A 46 -0.86 -2.05 3.09
N SER A 47 -1.83 -1.87 2.18
CA SER A 47 -2.54 -3.01 1.59
C SER A 47 -1.63 -3.91 0.76
N ALA A 48 -0.64 -3.36 0.06
CA ALA A 48 0.36 -4.13 -0.66
C ALA A 48 1.25 -4.96 0.30
N VAL A 49 1.59 -4.41 1.47
CA VAL A 49 2.31 -5.17 2.52
C VAL A 49 1.46 -6.33 3.05
N ALA A 50 0.16 -6.11 3.27
CA ALA A 50 -0.76 -7.17 3.71
C ALA A 50 -0.91 -8.27 2.64
N GLU A 51 -0.94 -7.91 1.35
CA GLU A 51 -0.93 -8.87 0.25
C GLU A 51 0.36 -9.70 0.26
N ALA A 52 1.53 -9.09 0.41
CA ALA A 52 2.79 -9.79 0.51
C ALA A 52 2.81 -10.77 1.69
N GLN A 53 2.31 -10.36 2.86
CA GLN A 53 2.19 -11.24 4.03
C GLN A 53 1.30 -12.46 3.74
N SER A 54 0.20 -12.25 3.04
CA SER A 54 -0.71 -13.34 2.65
C SER A 54 -0.03 -14.33 1.70
N ARG A 55 0.77 -13.84 0.75
CA ARG A 55 1.54 -14.68 -0.18
C ARG A 55 2.62 -15.48 0.54
N ILE A 56 3.30 -14.90 1.54
CA ILE A 56 4.26 -15.63 2.40
C ILE A 56 3.57 -16.83 3.05
N GLN A 57 2.43 -16.61 3.68
CA GLN A 57 1.70 -17.66 4.38
C GLN A 57 1.18 -18.75 3.40
N LEU A 58 0.67 -18.33 2.25
CA LEU A 58 0.15 -19.25 1.24
C LEU A 58 1.27 -20.12 0.65
N SER A 59 2.39 -19.50 0.27
CA SER A 59 3.56 -20.20 -0.27
C SER A 59 4.17 -21.16 0.76
N PHE A 60 4.30 -20.70 2.02
CA PHE A 60 4.74 -21.56 3.11
C PHE A 60 3.83 -22.77 3.29
N GLY A 61 2.50 -22.56 3.34
CA GLY A 61 1.54 -23.65 3.45
C GLY A 61 1.65 -24.66 2.29
N GLN A 62 1.87 -24.20 1.08
CA GLN A 62 2.08 -25.07 -0.09
C GLN A 62 3.35 -25.93 0.07
N GLN A 63 4.45 -25.36 0.56
CA GLN A 63 5.70 -26.10 0.78
C GLN A 63 5.52 -27.21 1.86
N ILE A 64 4.81 -26.90 2.93
CA ILE A 64 4.48 -27.89 3.98
C ILE A 64 3.59 -29.01 3.43
N LEU A 65 2.57 -28.67 2.63
CA LEU A 65 1.69 -29.69 2.00
C LEU A 65 2.42 -30.59 1.00
N GLN A 66 3.52 -30.10 0.41
CA GLN A 66 4.42 -30.90 -0.43
C GLN A 66 5.37 -31.80 0.38
N GLY A 67 5.28 -31.79 1.69
CA GLY A 67 6.11 -32.59 2.58
C GLY A 67 7.51 -32.05 2.82
N LYS A 68 7.77 -30.76 2.50
CA LYS A 68 9.06 -30.15 2.84
C LYS A 68 9.16 -29.91 4.34
N PRO A 69 10.35 -30.10 4.93
CA PRO A 69 10.58 -29.76 6.33
C PRO A 69 10.43 -28.24 6.53
N CYS A 70 10.02 -27.85 7.74
CA CYS A 70 9.64 -26.46 8.04
C CYS A 70 10.77 -25.46 7.76
N ASP A 71 12.00 -25.79 8.11
CA ASP A 71 13.19 -24.95 7.87
C ASP A 71 13.38 -24.64 6.38
N LYS A 72 13.20 -25.65 5.51
CA LYS A 72 13.26 -25.46 4.07
C LYS A 72 12.09 -24.67 3.49
N ALA A 73 10.90 -24.85 4.05
CA ALA A 73 9.74 -24.09 3.66
C ALA A 73 9.90 -22.60 4.02
N VAL A 74 10.47 -22.28 5.18
CA VAL A 74 10.78 -20.91 5.59
C VAL A 74 11.87 -20.29 4.71
N GLU A 75 12.94 -21.03 4.41
CA GLU A 75 14.01 -20.56 3.52
C GLU A 75 13.46 -20.15 2.15
N GLU A 76 12.55 -20.93 1.57
CA GLU A 76 11.95 -20.65 0.26
C GLU A 76 11.14 -19.35 0.23
N VAL A 77 10.44 -19.03 1.32
CA VAL A 77 9.62 -17.81 1.42
C VAL A 77 10.33 -16.61 2.04
N SER A 78 11.62 -16.74 2.38
CA SER A 78 12.41 -15.67 3.01
C SER A 78 12.74 -14.52 2.07
N GLU A 79 12.72 -14.75 0.76
CA GLU A 79 13.00 -13.75 -0.26
C GLU A 79 11.70 -13.16 -0.83
N ILE A 80 11.45 -11.88 -0.57
CA ILE A 80 10.25 -11.19 -1.05
C ILE A 80 10.13 -11.18 -2.59
N SER A 81 11.25 -11.22 -3.30
CA SER A 81 11.28 -11.26 -4.76
C SER A 81 10.64 -12.51 -5.35
N LYS A 82 10.73 -13.64 -4.65
CA LYS A 82 10.12 -14.91 -5.08
C LYS A 82 8.60 -14.94 -4.93
N LEU A 83 8.04 -14.02 -4.15
CA LEU A 83 6.61 -13.95 -3.84
C LEU A 83 5.85 -13.00 -4.77
N SER A 84 6.55 -12.21 -5.56
CA SER A 84 5.96 -11.21 -6.45
C SER A 84 5.69 -11.77 -7.85
N ASP A 85 4.71 -11.19 -8.53
CA ASP A 85 4.30 -11.61 -9.88
C ASP A 85 5.39 -11.40 -10.96
N ASP A 86 6.27 -10.42 -10.74
CA ASP A 86 7.33 -10.03 -11.69
C ASP A 86 8.75 -10.42 -11.24
N GLY A 87 8.90 -11.13 -10.12
CA GLY A 87 10.20 -11.43 -9.50
C GLY A 87 10.97 -10.21 -8.98
N LYS A 88 10.33 -9.02 -8.95
CA LYS A 88 10.92 -7.75 -8.54
C LYS A 88 10.24 -7.13 -7.31
N SER A 89 9.55 -7.93 -6.53
CA SER A 89 8.82 -7.51 -5.32
C SER A 89 7.66 -6.55 -5.60
N LYS A 90 7.01 -6.68 -6.76
CA LYS A 90 5.86 -5.88 -7.14
C LYS A 90 4.56 -6.51 -6.63
N PHE A 91 3.74 -5.69 -5.97
CA PHE A 91 2.45 -6.05 -5.41
C PHE A 91 1.44 -4.96 -5.80
N GLY A 92 0.55 -5.26 -6.73
CA GLY A 92 -0.30 -4.25 -7.35
C GLY A 92 0.50 -3.13 -7.99
N ASP A 93 0.23 -1.88 -7.60
CA ASP A 93 0.92 -0.68 -8.09
C ASP A 93 2.21 -0.35 -7.32
N PHE A 94 2.54 -1.12 -6.28
CA PHE A 94 3.67 -0.87 -5.40
C PHE A 94 4.78 -1.91 -5.56
N SER A 95 6.02 -1.44 -5.50
CA SER A 95 7.20 -2.28 -5.33
C SER A 95 7.62 -2.24 -3.86
N LEU A 96 7.67 -3.40 -3.20
CA LEU A 96 8.04 -3.51 -1.80
C LEU A 96 9.54 -3.73 -1.64
N GLY A 97 10.15 -2.99 -0.74
CA GLY A 97 11.55 -3.13 -0.38
C GLY A 97 11.74 -3.30 1.12
N ILE A 98 12.74 -4.08 1.48
CA ILE A 98 13.14 -4.31 2.86
C ILE A 98 14.18 -3.25 3.25
N ASP A 99 14.03 -2.66 4.43
CA ASP A 99 15.06 -1.80 4.98
C ASP A 99 16.30 -2.63 5.33
N LYS A 100 17.35 -2.45 4.51
CA LYS A 100 18.60 -3.19 4.65
C LYS A 100 19.36 -2.85 5.94
N SER A 101 19.09 -1.70 6.54
CA SER A 101 19.74 -1.28 7.77
C SER A 101 19.34 -2.12 8.99
N ALA A 102 18.12 -2.67 8.96
CA ALA A 102 17.57 -3.41 10.09
C ALA A 102 17.80 -4.93 10.04
N SER A 103 17.95 -5.53 8.85
CA SER A 103 17.97 -7.00 8.71
C SER A 103 18.86 -7.56 7.58
N GLY A 104 19.73 -6.74 7.00
CA GLY A 104 20.54 -7.18 5.87
C GLY A 104 19.77 -7.54 4.59
N GLY A 105 18.47 -7.17 4.51
CA GLY A 105 17.64 -7.41 3.34
C GLY A 105 16.89 -8.74 3.32
N THR A 106 16.89 -9.49 4.42
CA THR A 106 16.21 -10.78 4.54
C THR A 106 15.02 -10.67 5.51
N LEU A 107 13.92 -11.33 5.20
CA LEU A 107 12.78 -11.42 6.12
C LEU A 107 13.16 -12.24 7.37
N THR A 108 12.60 -11.87 8.51
CA THR A 108 12.82 -12.54 9.78
C THR A 108 11.52 -12.85 10.50
N THR A 109 11.56 -13.78 11.46
CA THR A 109 10.41 -14.10 12.31
C THR A 109 10.04 -12.96 13.27
N ALA A 110 10.98 -12.08 13.60
CA ALA A 110 10.74 -10.89 14.42
C ALA A 110 10.03 -9.75 13.64
N GLY A 111 9.87 -9.91 12.33
CA GLY A 111 9.29 -8.92 11.45
C GLY A 111 10.28 -7.85 10.99
N VAL A 112 10.19 -7.50 9.73
CA VAL A 112 11.04 -6.51 9.08
C VAL A 112 10.19 -5.37 8.55
N ALA A 113 10.62 -4.13 8.82
CA ALA A 113 9.96 -2.94 8.29
C ALA A 113 10.06 -2.89 6.77
N ILE A 114 8.96 -2.54 6.14
CA ILE A 114 8.82 -2.51 4.69
C ILE A 114 8.53 -1.09 4.25
N TYR A 115 9.23 -0.64 3.23
CA TYR A 115 8.87 0.55 2.47
C TYR A 115 8.24 0.15 1.13
N ALA A 116 7.37 0.99 0.62
CA ALA A 116 6.74 0.81 -0.67
C ALA A 116 7.11 1.96 -1.60
N LYS A 117 7.31 1.66 -2.88
CA LYS A 117 7.46 2.65 -3.94
C LYS A 117 6.35 2.44 -4.95
N ARG A 118 5.70 3.52 -5.37
CA ARG A 118 4.66 3.47 -6.37
C ARG A 118 5.26 3.62 -7.78
N GLY A 119 5.07 2.62 -8.63
CA GLY A 119 5.60 2.63 -10.00
C GLY A 119 7.10 2.88 -10.03
N ASP A 120 7.54 3.79 -10.89
CA ASP A 120 8.94 4.20 -11.04
C ASP A 120 9.32 5.40 -10.15
N SER A 121 8.50 5.75 -9.17
CA SER A 121 8.80 6.84 -8.24
C SER A 121 10.05 6.54 -7.41
N ASP A 122 10.96 7.51 -7.32
CA ASP A 122 12.12 7.41 -6.43
C ASP A 122 11.75 7.62 -4.96
N THR A 123 10.56 8.15 -4.69
CA THR A 123 10.10 8.43 -3.33
C THR A 123 9.52 7.16 -2.71
N ALA A 124 10.15 6.70 -1.63
CA ALA A 124 9.64 5.61 -0.83
C ALA A 124 8.57 6.12 0.14
N VAL A 125 7.45 5.41 0.21
CA VAL A 125 6.40 5.63 1.20
C VAL A 125 6.70 4.75 2.40
N GLU A 126 6.87 5.34 3.57
CA GLU A 126 6.93 4.59 4.82
C GLU A 126 5.54 4.03 5.13
N THR A 127 5.42 2.70 5.06
CA THR A 127 4.14 2.03 5.26
C THR A 127 3.78 1.86 6.72
N GLY A 128 4.78 1.85 7.62
CA GLY A 128 4.64 1.42 9.01
C GLY A 128 4.32 -0.08 9.14
N GLY A 129 4.16 -0.80 8.03
CA GLY A 129 3.90 -2.24 7.99
C GLY A 129 5.17 -3.05 8.16
N LYS A 130 5.00 -4.27 8.68
CA LYS A 130 6.07 -5.26 8.81
C LYS A 130 5.67 -6.56 8.13
N LEU A 131 6.65 -7.27 7.57
CA LEU A 131 6.49 -8.64 7.09
C LEU A 131 7.16 -9.59 8.08
N TYR A 132 6.50 -10.71 8.32
CA TYR A 132 6.92 -11.74 9.25
C TYR A 132 7.09 -13.07 8.53
N LEU A 133 8.16 -13.80 8.85
CA LEU A 133 8.29 -15.19 8.46
C LEU A 133 7.58 -16.09 9.47
N PRO A 134 7.01 -17.21 9.00
CA PRO A 134 6.57 -18.27 9.89
C PRO A 134 7.73 -18.80 10.72
N SER A 135 7.47 -19.15 11.99
CA SER A 135 8.46 -19.79 12.86
C SER A 135 8.24 -21.29 12.91
N CYS A 136 9.32 -22.05 12.88
CA CYS A 136 9.32 -23.48 13.14
C CYS A 136 9.59 -23.75 14.60
N THR A 137 8.76 -24.54 15.27
CA THR A 137 9.06 -25.08 16.61
C THR A 137 9.56 -26.50 16.47
N ASP A 138 10.65 -26.84 17.17
CA ASP A 138 11.39 -28.10 16.99
C ASP A 138 10.62 -29.37 17.37
N GLU A 139 9.42 -29.28 17.89
CA GLU A 139 8.77 -30.48 18.43
C GLU A 139 7.32 -30.78 18.05
N LYS A 140 6.57 -30.04 17.36
CA LYS A 140 5.19 -30.45 16.94
C LYS A 140 4.24 -29.28 16.62
N GLY A 141 4.65 -28.21 16.10
CA GLY A 141 3.63 -27.24 15.79
C GLY A 141 4.16 -25.92 15.24
N LEU A 142 3.47 -25.47 14.25
CA LEU A 142 3.52 -24.11 13.77
C LEU A 142 3.14 -23.14 14.91
N SER A 143 4.10 -22.49 15.52
CA SER A 143 3.80 -21.37 16.40
C SER A 143 3.72 -20.10 15.56
N GLY A 144 2.54 -19.82 15.05
CA GLY A 144 2.23 -18.51 14.45
C GLY A 144 1.88 -17.54 15.54
N ASN A 145 2.69 -16.50 15.74
CA ASN A 145 2.29 -15.35 16.53
C ASN A 145 1.38 -14.49 15.63
N PHE A 146 0.09 -14.71 15.74
CA PHE A 146 -0.93 -13.84 15.16
C PHE A 146 -1.28 -12.78 16.22
N SER A 147 -0.72 -11.61 16.08
CA SER A 147 -1.14 -10.42 16.83
C SER A 147 -1.57 -9.35 15.86
#